data_49dbb46c41c55ad41b02d34c9b4f6ef4
#
_entry.id   49dbb46c41c55ad41b02d34c9b4f6ef4
#
_cell.length_a   1.000
_cell.length_b   1.000
_cell.length_c   1.000
_cell.angle_alpha   90.00
_cell.angle_beta   90.00
_cell.angle_gamma   90.00
#
_symmetry.space_group_name_H-M   'P 1'
#
loop_
_entity.id
_entity.type
_entity.pdbx_description
1 polymer ?
#
loop_
_entity_poly.entity_id
_entity_poly.type
_entity_poly.pdbx_seq_one_letter_code
_entity_poly.pdbx_strand_id
1 'polypeptide(L)'
;MEIRKQKGKQVGRLTVTEQIDQKHQEDLQRLRGFRLLDDDFLTKCFEGDTASIELVLRIVLEKPDLKVLDVRTQVFVENLLNRSVRFDILATDSTGAKINVEIQRADKGAGRKRARYNSSMMDATLLKKGDDFDNLPETWVVFITENDVIGKGLPLYPVERCFLGTGERFEDGSHILYVNGAYRGDTPIGKLMHDFSCTNAADMYYTTLADRVRFFKESKEGILIMCKVMEDMRKESLQEGIKEGAINTAKRILTDGILTLEKIAEYAGLPLDEVKKLKAERTA
;
A
#
# COMPACT_ATOMS: atom_id res chain seq x y z
N MET A 1 51.83 29.88 32.12
CA MET A 1 50.61 30.33 31.41
C MET A 1 50.56 29.54 30.12
N GLU A 2 49.95 28.31 30.17
CA GLU A 2 49.90 27.34 29.05
C GLU A 2 48.63 27.56 28.24
N ILE A 3 48.79 27.86 26.98
CA ILE A 3 47.69 28.02 26.04
C ILE A 3 47.31 26.63 25.51
N ARG A 4 46.18 26.08 26.00
CA ARG A 4 45.56 24.88 25.45
C ARG A 4 45.04 25.15 24.02
N LYS A 5 45.70 24.57 23.03
CA LYS A 5 45.21 24.48 21.67
C LYS A 5 44.04 23.47 21.64
N GLN A 6 42.82 23.96 21.47
CA GLN A 6 41.66 23.12 21.07
C GLN A 6 41.86 22.67 19.63
N LYS A 7 42.04 21.37 19.42
CA LYS A 7 41.92 20.70 18.10
C LYS A 7 40.46 20.65 17.73
N GLY A 8 40.03 21.51 16.82
CA GLY A 8 38.75 21.37 16.14
C GLY A 8 38.78 20.11 15.29
N LYS A 9 37.85 19.17 15.53
CA LYS A 9 37.59 18.05 14.64
C LYS A 9 37.03 18.62 13.33
N GLN A 10 37.86 18.65 12.28
CA GLN A 10 37.36 18.78 10.91
C GLN A 10 36.50 17.53 10.60
N VAL A 11 35.20 17.73 10.47
CA VAL A 11 34.31 16.72 9.87
C VAL A 11 34.62 16.77 8.36
N GLY A 12 35.45 15.83 7.90
CA GLY A 12 35.79 15.70 6.48
C GLY A 12 34.51 15.40 5.69
N ARG A 13 34.28 16.13 4.61
CA ARG A 13 33.26 15.79 3.62
C ARG A 13 33.70 14.48 2.95
N LEU A 14 32.83 13.46 3.00
CA LEU A 14 33.01 12.20 2.30
C LEU A 14 33.19 12.45 0.79
N THR A 15 34.02 11.66 0.14
CA THR A 15 34.15 11.63 -1.31
C THR A 15 32.85 11.09 -1.95
N VAL A 16 32.64 11.36 -3.23
CA VAL A 16 31.46 10.86 -3.97
C VAL A 16 31.36 9.33 -3.90
N THR A 17 32.48 8.62 -4.00
CA THR A 17 32.53 7.15 -3.92
C THR A 17 32.14 6.67 -2.53
N GLU A 18 32.68 7.26 -1.47
CA GLU A 18 32.31 6.93 -0.07
C GLU A 18 30.84 7.21 0.22
N GLN A 19 30.26 8.26 -0.37
CA GLN A 19 28.84 8.56 -0.23
C GLN A 19 27.95 7.51 -0.94
N ILE A 20 28.37 7.02 -2.12
CA ILE A 20 27.67 5.96 -2.85
C ILE A 20 27.73 4.65 -2.05
N ASP A 21 28.89 4.28 -1.54
CA ASP A 21 29.07 3.06 -0.77
C ASP A 21 28.27 3.11 0.54
N GLN A 22 28.30 4.24 1.24
CA GLN A 22 27.50 4.45 2.45
C GLN A 22 26.00 4.31 2.16
N LYS A 23 25.52 4.96 1.10
CA LYS A 23 24.10 4.88 0.69
C LYS A 23 23.69 3.46 0.35
N HIS A 24 24.54 2.72 -0.35
CA HIS A 24 24.28 1.31 -0.66
C HIS A 24 24.16 0.46 0.61
N GLN A 25 25.04 0.67 1.60
CA GLN A 25 24.96 -0.03 2.89
C GLN A 25 23.69 0.31 3.67
N GLU A 26 23.28 1.57 3.66
CA GLU A 26 22.02 2.02 4.27
C GLU A 26 20.81 1.35 3.60
N ASP A 27 20.79 1.24 2.26
CA ASP A 27 19.74 0.57 1.50
C ASP A 27 19.68 -0.92 1.83
N LEU A 28 20.83 -1.60 1.94
CA LEU A 28 20.89 -3.01 2.34
C LEU A 28 20.38 -3.21 3.77
N GLN A 29 20.73 -2.33 4.70
CA GLN A 29 20.24 -2.40 6.07
C GLN A 29 18.72 -2.20 6.12
N ARG A 30 18.19 -1.23 5.37
CA ARG A 30 16.76 -0.98 5.26
C ARG A 30 16.03 -2.18 4.65
N LEU A 31 16.57 -2.78 3.59
CA LEU A 31 15.99 -3.95 2.92
C LEU A 31 15.87 -5.14 3.88
N ARG A 32 16.86 -5.37 4.75
CA ARG A 32 16.79 -6.44 5.78
C ARG A 32 15.61 -6.25 6.73
N GLY A 33 15.23 -5.00 7.01
CA GLY A 33 14.11 -4.66 7.90
C GLY A 33 12.72 -4.77 7.27
N PHE A 34 12.61 -4.90 5.93
CA PHE A 34 11.30 -5.00 5.30
C PHE A 34 10.55 -6.28 5.63
N ARG A 35 9.23 -6.18 5.70
CA ARG A 35 8.27 -7.27 5.97
C ARG A 35 7.26 -7.33 4.83
N LEU A 36 6.54 -8.43 4.70
CA LEU A 36 5.41 -8.49 3.74
C LEU A 36 4.26 -7.52 4.09
N LEU A 37 4.26 -6.93 5.29
CA LEU A 37 3.36 -5.83 5.65
C LEU A 37 3.79 -4.47 5.10
N ASP A 38 4.99 -4.33 4.54
CA ASP A 38 5.48 -3.08 3.96
C ASP A 38 5.13 -3.03 2.46
N ASP A 39 4.32 -2.04 2.06
CA ASP A 39 3.63 -1.92 0.77
C ASP A 39 4.53 -2.17 -0.45
N ASP A 40 5.63 -1.40 -0.57
CA ASP A 40 6.53 -1.53 -1.72
C ASP A 40 7.23 -2.90 -1.79
N PHE A 41 7.59 -3.47 -0.63
CA PHE A 41 8.18 -4.79 -0.56
C PHE A 41 7.17 -5.88 -0.90
N LEU A 42 5.96 -5.79 -0.36
CA LEU A 42 4.85 -6.66 -0.71
C LEU A 42 4.58 -6.64 -2.21
N THR A 43 4.42 -5.43 -2.78
CA THR A 43 4.17 -5.24 -4.21
C THR A 43 5.18 -6.03 -5.05
N LYS A 44 6.47 -5.94 -4.72
CA LYS A 44 7.52 -6.67 -5.45
C LYS A 44 7.49 -8.18 -5.19
N CYS A 45 7.19 -8.60 -3.96
CA CYS A 45 7.07 -10.03 -3.64
C CYS A 45 5.91 -10.70 -4.38
N PHE A 46 4.80 -9.98 -4.61
CA PHE A 46 3.61 -10.55 -5.24
C PHE A 46 3.47 -10.22 -6.73
N GLU A 47 4.28 -9.30 -7.27
CA GLU A 47 4.24 -8.94 -8.70
C GLU A 47 4.47 -10.16 -9.59
N GLY A 48 3.43 -10.56 -10.35
CA GLY A 48 3.46 -11.72 -11.25
C GLY A 48 3.57 -13.09 -10.56
N ASP A 49 3.50 -13.16 -9.22
CA ASP A 49 3.63 -14.42 -8.46
C ASP A 49 2.26 -14.95 -8.04
N THR A 50 1.66 -15.74 -8.91
CA THR A 50 0.36 -16.39 -8.64
C THR A 50 0.43 -17.39 -7.49
N ALA A 51 1.57 -18.06 -7.28
CA ALA A 51 1.72 -19.08 -6.24
C ALA A 51 1.64 -18.48 -4.82
N SER A 52 2.32 -17.36 -4.58
CA SER A 52 2.27 -16.68 -3.29
C SER A 52 0.89 -16.12 -2.98
N ILE A 53 0.24 -15.48 -3.97
CA ILE A 53 -1.10 -14.92 -3.74
C ILE A 53 -2.16 -16.03 -3.59
N GLU A 54 -2.02 -17.14 -4.33
CA GLU A 54 -2.89 -18.31 -4.19
C GLU A 54 -2.83 -18.90 -2.79
N LEU A 55 -1.61 -19.05 -2.23
CA LEU A 55 -1.42 -19.49 -0.85
C LEU A 55 -2.13 -18.56 0.14
N VAL A 56 -1.92 -17.25 0.02
CA VAL A 56 -2.55 -16.25 0.88
C VAL A 56 -4.08 -16.35 0.79
N LEU A 57 -4.63 -16.36 -0.42
CA LEU A 57 -6.08 -16.38 -0.64
C LEU A 57 -6.73 -17.69 -0.18
N ARG A 58 -6.08 -18.84 -0.36
CA ARG A 58 -6.57 -20.13 0.18
C ARG A 58 -6.74 -20.07 1.68
N ILE A 59 -5.79 -19.44 2.38
CA ILE A 59 -5.83 -19.34 3.85
C ILE A 59 -6.85 -18.32 4.31
N VAL A 60 -6.84 -17.09 3.76
CA VAL A 60 -7.69 -16.00 4.28
C VAL A 60 -9.15 -16.15 3.87
N LEU A 61 -9.45 -16.77 2.72
CA LEU A 61 -10.81 -17.05 2.27
C LEU A 61 -11.31 -18.44 2.69
N GLU A 62 -10.46 -19.23 3.35
CA GLU A 62 -10.76 -20.61 3.75
C GLU A 62 -11.22 -21.49 2.57
N LYS A 63 -10.69 -21.22 1.36
CA LYS A 63 -10.96 -21.93 0.10
C LYS A 63 -9.73 -22.75 -0.34
N PRO A 64 -9.52 -23.98 0.15
CA PRO A 64 -8.28 -24.75 -0.10
C PRO A 64 -8.04 -25.08 -1.59
N ASP A 65 -9.10 -25.17 -2.38
CA ASP A 65 -9.05 -25.51 -3.80
C ASP A 65 -8.98 -24.27 -4.71
N LEU A 66 -8.94 -23.05 -4.14
CA LEU A 66 -8.84 -21.81 -4.90
C LEU A 66 -7.58 -21.84 -5.77
N LYS A 67 -7.72 -21.45 -7.03
CA LYS A 67 -6.61 -21.30 -7.98
C LYS A 67 -6.60 -19.90 -8.56
N VAL A 68 -5.46 -19.25 -8.52
CA VAL A 68 -5.25 -17.93 -9.09
C VAL A 68 -4.76 -18.06 -10.53
N LEU A 69 -5.45 -17.37 -11.45
CA LEU A 69 -5.11 -17.35 -12.88
C LEU A 69 -4.28 -16.11 -13.24
N ASP A 70 -4.54 -14.97 -12.59
CA ASP A 70 -3.88 -13.70 -12.87
C ASP A 70 -3.69 -12.90 -11.57
N VAL A 71 -2.55 -12.22 -11.45
CA VAL A 71 -2.25 -11.31 -10.36
C VAL A 71 -1.56 -10.06 -10.89
N ARG A 72 -2.09 -8.91 -10.53
CA ARG A 72 -1.53 -7.59 -10.86
C ARG A 72 -1.41 -6.78 -9.60
N THR A 73 -0.32 -6.02 -9.50
CA THR A 73 -0.06 -5.13 -8.37
C THR A 73 -0.21 -3.68 -8.77
N GLN A 74 -0.53 -2.81 -7.82
CA GLN A 74 -0.65 -1.36 -7.98
C GLN A 74 -1.59 -0.97 -9.14
N VAL A 75 -2.76 -1.62 -9.22
CA VAL A 75 -3.73 -1.43 -10.29
C VAL A 75 -4.47 -0.12 -10.09
N PHE A 76 -4.22 0.84 -10.99
CA PHE A 76 -4.93 2.12 -10.96
C PHE A 76 -6.30 2.00 -11.65
N VAL A 77 -7.34 2.37 -10.92
CA VAL A 77 -8.72 2.43 -11.41
C VAL A 77 -9.16 3.89 -11.44
N GLU A 78 -9.21 4.44 -12.64
CA GLU A 78 -9.59 5.82 -12.86
C GLU A 78 -11.09 6.03 -12.68
N ASN A 79 -11.44 7.10 -11.98
CA ASN A 79 -12.80 7.61 -11.94
C ASN A 79 -12.78 9.04 -12.51
N LEU A 80 -13.28 9.19 -13.72
CA LEU A 80 -13.23 10.46 -14.48
C LEU A 80 -13.96 11.62 -13.80
N LEU A 81 -14.93 11.33 -12.94
CA LEU A 81 -15.77 12.33 -12.29
C LEU A 81 -15.39 12.54 -10.82
N ASN A 82 -14.73 11.57 -10.18
CA ASN A 82 -14.53 11.55 -8.74
C ASN A 82 -13.16 10.98 -8.38
N ARG A 83 -13.01 10.53 -7.13
CA ARG A 83 -11.79 9.97 -6.59
C ARG A 83 -11.47 8.61 -7.23
N SER A 84 -10.33 8.51 -7.91
CA SER A 84 -9.75 7.24 -8.38
C SER A 84 -9.24 6.41 -7.21
N VAL A 85 -9.05 5.11 -7.42
CA VAL A 85 -8.45 4.18 -6.45
C VAL A 85 -7.25 3.50 -7.06
N ARG A 86 -6.35 3.03 -6.20
CA ARG A 86 -5.25 2.14 -6.57
C ARG A 86 -5.35 0.92 -5.67
N PHE A 87 -5.51 -0.25 -6.29
CA PHE A 87 -5.53 -1.53 -5.62
C PHE A 87 -4.11 -2.05 -5.45
N ASP A 88 -3.74 -2.45 -4.24
CA ASP A 88 -2.40 -2.96 -3.96
C ASP A 88 -2.16 -4.27 -4.73
N ILE A 89 -3.09 -5.23 -4.64
CA ILE A 89 -3.07 -6.47 -5.39
C ILE A 89 -4.47 -6.76 -5.92
N LEU A 90 -4.59 -7.04 -7.21
CA LEU A 90 -5.82 -7.51 -7.84
C LEU A 90 -5.58 -8.90 -8.44
N ALA A 91 -6.24 -9.91 -7.90
CA ALA A 91 -6.19 -11.28 -8.38
C ALA A 91 -7.49 -11.68 -9.08
N THR A 92 -7.36 -12.64 -10.01
CA THR A 92 -8.50 -13.33 -10.63
C THR A 92 -8.34 -14.82 -10.40
N ASP A 93 -9.35 -15.47 -9.85
CA ASP A 93 -9.32 -16.91 -9.64
C ASP A 93 -9.91 -17.70 -10.83
N SER A 94 -9.89 -19.04 -10.73
CA SER A 94 -10.37 -19.94 -11.78
C SER A 94 -11.89 -19.91 -11.99
N THR A 95 -12.66 -19.32 -11.08
CA THR A 95 -14.11 -19.12 -11.22
C THR A 95 -14.44 -17.77 -11.88
N GLY A 96 -13.43 -16.92 -12.07
CA GLY A 96 -13.59 -15.56 -12.56
C GLY A 96 -13.77 -14.53 -11.46
N ALA A 97 -13.82 -14.93 -10.18
CA ALA A 97 -13.92 -14.02 -9.06
C ALA A 97 -12.77 -13.01 -9.03
N LYS A 98 -13.06 -11.78 -8.66
CA LYS A 98 -12.08 -10.68 -8.55
C LYS A 98 -11.79 -10.38 -7.08
N ILE A 99 -10.52 -10.42 -6.72
CA ILE A 99 -10.09 -10.31 -5.34
C ILE A 99 -9.08 -9.18 -5.22
N ASN A 100 -9.48 -8.09 -4.57
CA ASN A 100 -8.58 -7.00 -4.21
C ASN A 100 -8.04 -7.25 -2.81
N VAL A 101 -6.71 -7.33 -2.66
CA VAL A 101 -6.04 -7.42 -1.36
C VAL A 101 -5.31 -6.12 -1.08
N GLU A 102 -5.65 -5.49 0.02
CA GLU A 102 -5.09 -4.23 0.53
C GLU A 102 -4.28 -4.49 1.79
N ILE A 103 -3.07 -3.98 1.86
CA ILE A 103 -2.24 -4.04 3.07
C ILE A 103 -2.26 -2.70 3.78
N GLN A 104 -2.62 -2.70 5.06
CA GLN A 104 -2.76 -1.44 5.81
C GLN A 104 -2.01 -1.48 7.13
N ARG A 105 -0.91 -0.75 7.21
CA ARG A 105 -0.14 -0.57 8.46
C ARG A 105 -0.78 0.45 9.39
N ALA A 106 -1.39 1.49 8.82
CA ALA A 106 -2.08 2.51 9.59
C ALA A 106 -3.58 2.17 9.72
N ASP A 107 -4.10 2.11 10.93
CA ASP A 107 -5.50 1.73 11.21
C ASP A 107 -6.52 2.59 10.44
N LYS A 108 -6.21 3.88 10.23
CA LYS A 108 -7.04 4.80 9.43
C LYS A 108 -7.16 4.39 7.96
N GLY A 109 -6.21 3.61 7.43
CA GLY A 109 -6.23 3.14 6.04
C GLY A 109 -7.31 2.09 5.78
N ALA A 110 -7.67 1.28 6.77
CA ALA A 110 -8.65 0.19 6.65
C ALA A 110 -10.08 0.63 7.03
N GLY A 111 -10.45 1.87 6.77
CA GLY A 111 -11.77 2.40 7.13
C GLY A 111 -12.92 1.70 6.36
N ARG A 112 -14.05 1.43 7.05
CA ARG A 112 -15.24 0.77 6.48
C ARG A 112 -15.80 1.47 5.23
N LYS A 113 -15.72 2.81 5.17
CA LYS A 113 -16.14 3.58 3.99
C LYS A 113 -15.19 3.37 2.81
N ARG A 114 -13.88 3.20 3.07
CA ARG A 114 -12.90 2.88 2.02
C ARG A 114 -13.14 1.48 1.46
N ALA A 115 -13.39 0.49 2.32
CA ALA A 115 -13.72 -0.87 1.88
C ALA A 115 -14.95 -0.89 0.98
N ARG A 116 -16.03 -0.20 1.38
CA ARG A 116 -17.21 -0.04 0.54
C ARG A 116 -16.91 0.67 -0.80
N TYR A 117 -16.07 1.70 -0.77
CA TYR A 117 -15.72 2.46 -1.98
C TYR A 117 -14.88 1.59 -2.93
N ASN A 118 -13.90 0.85 -2.42
CA ASN A 118 -13.11 -0.09 -3.21
C ASN A 118 -14.00 -1.16 -3.88
N SER A 119 -14.96 -1.74 -3.11
CA SER A 119 -15.95 -2.69 -3.65
C SER A 119 -16.75 -2.08 -4.81
N SER A 120 -17.31 -0.87 -4.62
CA SER A 120 -18.07 -0.19 -5.67
C SER A 120 -17.22 0.16 -6.90
N MET A 121 -15.95 0.50 -6.72
CA MET A 121 -15.02 0.77 -7.82
C MET A 121 -14.64 -0.49 -8.59
N MET A 122 -14.54 -1.64 -7.91
CA MET A 122 -14.36 -2.93 -8.58
C MET A 122 -15.57 -3.22 -9.48
N ASP A 123 -16.78 -3.20 -8.94
CA ASP A 123 -18.00 -3.49 -9.69
C ASP A 123 -18.16 -2.56 -10.90
N ALA A 124 -17.88 -1.26 -10.73
CA ALA A 124 -17.97 -0.27 -11.80
C ALA A 124 -17.00 -0.51 -12.97
N THR A 125 -15.94 -1.32 -12.77
CA THR A 125 -14.95 -1.62 -13.82
C THR A 125 -15.17 -2.98 -14.49
N LEU A 126 -16.06 -3.80 -13.96
CA LEU A 126 -16.25 -5.17 -14.41
C LEU A 126 -17.31 -5.33 -15.49
N LEU A 127 -18.28 -4.41 -15.55
CA LEU A 127 -19.31 -4.39 -16.59
C LEU A 127 -19.02 -3.32 -17.63
N LYS A 128 -19.29 -3.63 -18.90
CA LYS A 128 -19.30 -2.68 -20.01
C LYS A 128 -20.70 -2.13 -20.23
N LYS A 129 -20.80 -1.04 -20.98
CA LYS A 129 -22.09 -0.47 -21.35
C LYS A 129 -22.91 -1.50 -22.13
N GLY A 130 -24.05 -1.88 -21.56
CA GLY A 130 -25.01 -2.82 -22.16
C GLY A 130 -24.88 -4.26 -21.68
N ASP A 131 -23.90 -4.56 -20.81
CA ASP A 131 -23.82 -5.87 -20.16
C ASP A 131 -24.96 -6.02 -19.13
N ASP A 132 -25.41 -7.25 -18.93
CA ASP A 132 -26.37 -7.59 -17.90
C ASP A 132 -25.69 -7.54 -16.50
N PHE A 133 -26.40 -7.03 -15.49
CA PHE A 133 -25.90 -6.99 -14.11
C PHE A 133 -25.69 -8.40 -13.53
N ASP A 134 -26.41 -9.41 -13.99
CA ASP A 134 -26.22 -10.80 -13.58
C ASP A 134 -24.87 -11.39 -14.03
N ASN A 135 -24.14 -10.70 -14.91
CA ASN A 135 -22.78 -11.06 -15.31
C ASN A 135 -21.70 -10.51 -14.37
N LEU A 136 -22.04 -9.78 -13.31
CA LEU A 136 -21.06 -9.38 -12.29
C LEU A 136 -20.45 -10.63 -11.65
N PRO A 137 -19.12 -10.78 -11.66
CA PRO A 137 -18.46 -11.88 -10.98
C PRO A 137 -18.50 -11.67 -9.45
N GLU A 138 -18.26 -12.73 -8.70
CA GLU A 138 -17.98 -12.63 -7.26
C GLU A 138 -16.79 -11.68 -7.02
N THR A 139 -16.93 -10.75 -6.08
CA THR A 139 -15.91 -9.75 -5.74
C THR A 139 -15.55 -9.78 -4.26
N TRP A 140 -14.24 -9.70 -3.98
CA TRP A 140 -13.70 -9.66 -2.62
C TRP A 140 -12.83 -8.44 -2.41
N VAL A 141 -13.06 -7.71 -1.34
CA VAL A 141 -12.15 -6.67 -0.84
C VAL A 141 -11.57 -7.16 0.48
N VAL A 142 -10.31 -7.56 0.47
CA VAL A 142 -9.60 -8.14 1.61
C VAL A 142 -8.64 -7.09 2.17
N PHE A 143 -8.85 -6.65 3.40
CA PHE A 143 -7.91 -5.80 4.14
C PHE A 143 -7.08 -6.66 5.09
N ILE A 144 -5.78 -6.76 4.85
CA ILE A 144 -4.82 -7.30 5.84
C ILE A 144 -4.25 -6.11 6.61
N THR A 145 -4.59 -6.02 7.89
CA THR A 145 -4.20 -4.89 8.75
C THR A 145 -3.10 -5.28 9.72
N GLU A 146 -2.15 -4.40 10.00
CA GLU A 146 -1.08 -4.70 10.97
C GLU A 146 -1.62 -4.92 12.38
N ASN A 147 -2.64 -4.14 12.77
CA ASN A 147 -3.33 -4.24 14.06
C ASN A 147 -4.75 -4.80 13.90
N ASP A 148 -5.35 -5.22 15.02
CA ASP A 148 -6.78 -5.59 15.06
C ASP A 148 -7.68 -4.34 15.03
N VAL A 149 -7.99 -3.85 13.84
CA VAL A 149 -8.81 -2.62 13.65
C VAL A 149 -10.27 -2.78 14.06
N ILE A 150 -10.75 -4.02 14.24
CA ILE A 150 -12.11 -4.32 14.74
C ILE A 150 -12.11 -4.49 16.28
N GLY A 151 -10.97 -4.92 16.86
CA GLY A 151 -10.76 -4.96 18.30
C GLY A 151 -11.49 -6.10 19.02
N LYS A 152 -11.74 -7.23 18.34
CA LYS A 152 -12.43 -8.39 18.92
C LYS A 152 -11.52 -9.61 19.11
N GLY A 153 -10.24 -9.53 18.74
CA GLY A 153 -9.27 -10.60 18.87
C GLY A 153 -9.44 -11.78 17.91
N LEU A 154 -10.40 -11.69 16.97
CA LEU A 154 -10.60 -12.75 15.98
C LEU A 154 -9.56 -12.66 14.85
N PRO A 155 -9.22 -13.77 14.20
CA PRO A 155 -8.29 -13.77 13.06
C PRO A 155 -8.88 -13.13 11.81
N LEU A 156 -10.17 -13.34 11.57
CA LEU A 156 -10.90 -12.93 10.38
C LEU A 156 -12.24 -12.27 10.77
N TYR A 157 -12.62 -11.25 10.02
CA TYR A 157 -13.89 -10.53 10.18
C TYR A 157 -14.57 -10.41 8.82
N PRO A 158 -15.32 -11.42 8.38
CA PRO A 158 -16.13 -11.33 7.18
C PRO A 158 -17.28 -10.33 7.37
N VAL A 159 -17.55 -9.55 6.33
CA VAL A 159 -18.63 -8.57 6.27
C VAL A 159 -19.52 -8.88 5.09
N GLU A 160 -20.77 -9.17 5.39
CA GLU A 160 -21.81 -9.53 4.42
C GLU A 160 -23.00 -8.58 4.56
N ARG A 161 -23.75 -8.41 3.48
CA ARG A 161 -25.07 -7.75 3.51
C ARG A 161 -26.13 -8.75 3.95
N CYS A 162 -27.13 -8.28 4.65
CA CYS A 162 -28.26 -9.11 5.08
C CYS A 162 -29.58 -8.32 5.06
N PHE A 163 -30.67 -9.01 4.90
CA PHE A 163 -32.01 -8.48 5.12
C PHE A 163 -32.23 -8.32 6.62
N LEU A 164 -32.33 -7.10 7.13
CA LEU A 164 -32.44 -6.84 8.57
C LEU A 164 -33.70 -7.44 9.19
N GLY A 165 -34.78 -7.61 8.40
CA GLY A 165 -36.05 -8.16 8.91
C GLY A 165 -36.02 -9.68 9.11
N THR A 166 -35.28 -10.42 8.31
CA THR A 166 -35.19 -11.88 8.36
C THR A 166 -33.87 -12.40 8.90
N GLY A 167 -32.78 -11.59 8.81
CA GLY A 167 -31.43 -12.00 9.13
C GLY A 167 -30.73 -12.82 8.02
N GLU A 168 -31.43 -13.10 6.92
CA GLU A 168 -30.87 -13.85 5.78
C GLU A 168 -29.82 -13.03 5.05
N ARG A 169 -28.80 -13.71 4.48
CA ARG A 169 -27.78 -13.06 3.67
C ARG A 169 -28.40 -12.53 2.37
N PHE A 170 -27.88 -11.41 1.87
CA PHE A 170 -28.34 -10.81 0.62
C PHE A 170 -27.81 -11.55 -0.62
N GLU A 171 -26.68 -12.25 -0.49
CA GLU A 171 -26.07 -13.13 -1.50
C GLU A 171 -25.83 -12.47 -2.86
N ASP A 172 -25.38 -11.21 -2.83
CA ASP A 172 -25.10 -10.40 -4.04
C ASP A 172 -23.69 -10.63 -4.63
N GLY A 173 -22.93 -11.57 -4.09
CA GLY A 173 -21.58 -11.91 -4.56
C GLY A 173 -20.50 -10.85 -4.27
N SER A 174 -20.80 -9.84 -3.44
CA SER A 174 -19.85 -8.78 -3.07
C SER A 174 -19.48 -8.88 -1.59
N HIS A 175 -18.22 -9.18 -1.31
CA HIS A 175 -17.71 -9.53 0.01
C HIS A 175 -16.61 -8.57 0.48
N ILE A 176 -16.56 -8.30 1.78
CA ILE A 176 -15.45 -7.60 2.42
C ILE A 176 -14.91 -8.46 3.56
N LEU A 177 -13.59 -8.59 3.64
CA LEU A 177 -12.92 -9.36 4.68
C LEU A 177 -11.83 -8.51 5.34
N TYR A 178 -11.86 -8.42 6.67
CA TYR A 178 -10.72 -7.89 7.43
C TYR A 178 -9.94 -9.04 8.04
N VAL A 179 -8.63 -9.01 7.84
CA VAL A 179 -7.67 -9.97 8.37
C VAL A 179 -6.85 -9.28 9.46
N ASN A 180 -6.89 -9.82 10.66
CA ASN A 180 -6.15 -9.31 11.80
C ASN A 180 -4.68 -9.72 11.73
N GLY A 181 -3.79 -8.85 11.25
CA GLY A 181 -2.35 -9.11 11.14
C GLY A 181 -1.62 -9.22 12.47
N ALA A 182 -2.25 -8.84 13.59
CA ALA A 182 -1.70 -9.06 14.93
C ALA A 182 -2.02 -10.45 15.50
N TYR A 183 -2.89 -11.23 14.84
CA TYR A 183 -3.26 -12.57 15.33
C TYR A 183 -2.09 -13.55 15.22
N ARG A 184 -1.83 -14.34 16.29
CA ARG A 184 -0.69 -15.28 16.42
C ARG A 184 -1.12 -16.66 16.94
N GLY A 185 -2.39 -17.06 16.73
CA GLY A 185 -2.83 -18.41 17.11
C GLY A 185 -2.13 -19.51 16.30
N ASP A 186 -2.06 -20.72 16.82
CA ASP A 186 -1.51 -21.89 16.10
C ASP A 186 -2.50 -22.43 15.07
N THR A 187 -2.76 -21.63 14.06
CA THR A 187 -3.67 -21.88 12.95
C THR A 187 -3.00 -21.45 11.63
N PRO A 188 -3.49 -21.89 10.45
CA PRO A 188 -2.93 -21.44 9.18
C PRO A 188 -2.88 -19.92 9.05
N ILE A 189 -3.92 -19.22 9.47
CA ILE A 189 -3.97 -17.75 9.42
C ILE A 189 -2.98 -17.11 10.41
N GLY A 190 -2.81 -17.67 11.63
CA GLY A 190 -1.83 -17.17 12.59
C GLY A 190 -0.38 -17.34 12.12
N LYS A 191 -0.06 -18.46 11.46
CA LYS A 191 1.23 -18.71 10.82
C LYS A 191 1.44 -17.75 9.63
N LEU A 192 0.40 -17.50 8.83
CA LEU A 192 0.46 -16.54 7.73
C LEU A 192 0.74 -15.11 8.24
N MET A 193 0.05 -14.66 9.28
CA MET A 193 0.24 -13.33 9.85
C MET A 193 1.59 -13.20 10.58
N HIS A 194 2.12 -14.30 11.10
CA HIS A 194 3.51 -14.36 11.55
C HIS A 194 4.47 -14.08 10.38
N ASP A 195 4.34 -14.80 9.27
CA ASP A 195 5.18 -14.63 8.08
C ASP A 195 5.10 -13.23 7.51
N PHE A 196 3.92 -12.61 7.48
CA PHE A 196 3.75 -11.23 7.05
C PHE A 196 4.51 -10.23 7.93
N SER A 197 4.75 -10.55 9.20
CA SER A 197 5.51 -9.72 10.14
C SER A 197 7.00 -10.07 10.25
N CYS A 198 7.44 -11.17 9.64
CA CYS A 198 8.85 -11.59 9.66
C CYS A 198 9.73 -10.67 8.82
N THR A 199 10.91 -10.37 9.35
CA THR A 199 11.98 -9.70 8.60
C THR A 199 12.97 -10.69 7.98
N ASN A 200 13.03 -11.94 8.47
CA ASN A 200 13.95 -12.97 8.01
C ASN A 200 13.17 -14.14 7.40
N ALA A 201 13.51 -14.52 6.17
CA ALA A 201 12.90 -15.65 5.48
C ALA A 201 13.08 -17.00 6.20
N ALA A 202 14.15 -17.16 6.99
CA ALA A 202 14.42 -18.39 7.73
C ALA A 202 13.42 -18.64 8.87
N ASP A 203 12.75 -17.57 9.35
CA ASP A 203 11.80 -17.65 10.46
C ASP A 203 10.35 -17.89 9.97
N MET A 204 10.13 -17.92 8.64
CA MET A 204 8.81 -18.06 8.04
C MET A 204 8.35 -19.52 7.97
N TYR A 205 7.04 -19.73 8.16
CA TYR A 205 6.40 -21.05 8.10
C TYR A 205 6.13 -21.51 6.66
N TYR A 206 5.75 -20.59 5.76
CA TYR A 206 5.38 -20.93 4.40
C TYR A 206 6.54 -20.71 3.44
N THR A 207 7.10 -21.83 2.95
CA THR A 207 8.28 -21.83 2.05
C THR A 207 8.07 -20.99 0.80
N THR A 208 6.86 -21.01 0.22
CA THR A 208 6.51 -20.19 -0.94
C THR A 208 6.77 -18.71 -0.70
N LEU A 209 6.32 -18.17 0.45
CA LEU A 209 6.57 -16.78 0.83
C LEU A 209 8.04 -16.55 1.23
N ALA A 210 8.62 -17.49 1.98
CA ALA A 210 10.02 -17.43 2.39
C ALA A 210 10.97 -17.35 1.18
N ASP A 211 10.71 -18.11 0.13
CA ASP A 211 11.55 -18.12 -1.07
C ASP A 211 11.47 -16.79 -1.83
N ARG A 212 10.31 -16.17 -1.89
CA ARG A 212 10.15 -14.81 -2.46
C ARG A 212 10.90 -13.75 -1.64
N VAL A 213 10.74 -13.79 -0.31
CA VAL A 213 11.45 -12.89 0.62
C VAL A 213 12.96 -13.08 0.50
N ARG A 214 13.43 -14.34 0.46
CA ARG A 214 14.84 -14.70 0.29
C ARG A 214 15.39 -14.17 -1.04
N PHE A 215 14.65 -14.35 -2.14
CA PHE A 215 15.07 -13.84 -3.45
C PHE A 215 15.37 -12.34 -3.39
N PHE A 216 14.43 -11.53 -2.88
CA PHE A 216 14.60 -10.08 -2.86
C PHE A 216 15.63 -9.58 -1.84
N LYS A 217 15.88 -10.32 -0.75
CA LYS A 217 16.82 -9.90 0.32
C LYS A 217 18.21 -10.47 0.19
N GLU A 218 18.39 -11.59 -0.49
CA GLU A 218 19.65 -12.34 -0.46
C GLU A 218 20.24 -12.56 -1.86
N SER A 219 19.43 -12.61 -2.94
CA SER A 219 19.97 -12.74 -4.29
C SER A 219 20.50 -11.40 -4.82
N LYS A 220 21.56 -11.44 -5.63
CA LYS A 220 22.12 -10.24 -6.27
C LYS A 220 21.08 -9.51 -7.11
N GLU A 221 20.27 -10.25 -7.87
CA GLU A 221 19.23 -9.69 -8.72
C GLU A 221 18.12 -9.03 -7.90
N GLY A 222 17.58 -9.72 -6.90
CA GLY A 222 16.53 -9.20 -6.02
C GLY A 222 16.97 -7.94 -5.26
N ILE A 223 18.22 -7.93 -4.75
CA ILE A 223 18.80 -6.75 -4.09
C ILE A 223 18.87 -5.56 -5.04
N LEU A 224 19.32 -5.76 -6.28
CA LEU A 224 19.40 -4.68 -7.29
C LEU A 224 18.00 -4.11 -7.60
N ILE A 225 17.01 -4.99 -7.76
CA ILE A 225 15.62 -4.57 -7.97
C ILE A 225 15.15 -3.71 -6.78
N MET A 226 15.36 -4.17 -5.55
CA MET A 226 14.92 -3.45 -4.35
C MET A 226 15.68 -2.14 -4.11
N CYS A 227 16.97 -2.08 -4.42
CA CYS A 227 17.74 -0.82 -4.37
C CYS A 227 17.15 0.22 -5.32
N LYS A 228 16.74 -0.19 -6.54
CA LYS A 228 16.07 0.71 -7.48
C LYS A 228 14.71 1.17 -6.95
N VAL A 229 13.89 0.27 -6.43
CA VAL A 229 12.61 0.62 -5.80
C VAL A 229 12.80 1.67 -4.70
N MET A 230 13.77 1.46 -3.80
CA MET A 230 14.07 2.42 -2.73
C MET A 230 14.58 3.77 -3.25
N GLU A 231 15.28 3.77 -4.38
CA GLU A 231 15.69 5.02 -5.02
C GLU A 231 14.49 5.78 -5.61
N ASP A 232 13.58 5.07 -6.27
CA ASP A 232 12.37 5.66 -6.85
C ASP A 232 11.43 6.19 -5.75
N MET A 233 11.23 5.45 -4.67
CA MET A 233 10.51 5.92 -3.47
C MET A 233 11.10 7.23 -2.90
N ARG A 234 12.44 7.33 -2.83
CA ARG A 234 13.08 8.57 -2.35
C ARG A 234 12.82 9.74 -3.28
N LYS A 235 12.85 9.51 -4.61
CA LYS A 235 12.55 10.55 -5.60
C LYS A 235 11.11 11.01 -5.47
N GLU A 236 10.17 10.09 -5.37
CA GLU A 236 8.74 10.38 -5.19
C GLU A 236 8.49 11.16 -3.89
N SER A 237 9.01 10.67 -2.75
CA SER A 237 8.87 11.36 -1.46
C SER A 237 9.48 12.78 -1.48
N LEU A 238 10.59 12.96 -2.19
CA LEU A 238 11.19 14.30 -2.35
C LEU A 238 10.29 15.22 -3.19
N GLN A 239 9.73 14.71 -4.30
CA GLN A 239 8.82 15.47 -5.14
C GLN A 239 7.52 15.83 -4.41
N GLU A 240 6.95 14.88 -3.66
CA GLU A 240 5.78 15.12 -2.81
C GLU A 240 6.07 16.17 -1.74
N GLY A 241 7.21 16.07 -1.06
CA GLY A 241 7.62 17.06 -0.05
C GLY A 241 7.83 18.46 -0.64
N ILE A 242 8.41 18.57 -1.84
CA ILE A 242 8.55 19.84 -2.56
C ILE A 242 7.17 20.41 -2.91
N LYS A 243 6.27 19.57 -3.44
CA LYS A 243 4.93 19.98 -3.81
C LYS A 243 4.11 20.41 -2.57
N GLU A 244 4.17 19.65 -1.50
CA GLU A 244 3.49 20.01 -0.24
C GLU A 244 4.03 21.31 0.34
N GLY A 245 5.34 21.52 0.32
CA GLY A 245 5.99 22.78 0.71
C GLY A 245 5.50 23.96 -0.14
N ALA A 246 5.38 23.78 -1.46
CA ALA A 246 4.84 24.77 -2.38
C ALA A 246 3.37 25.10 -2.09
N ILE A 247 2.53 24.08 -1.86
CA ILE A 247 1.12 24.25 -1.48
C ILE A 247 0.99 25.00 -0.15
N ASN A 248 1.78 24.62 0.86
CA ASN A 248 1.76 25.30 2.16
C ASN A 248 2.21 26.75 2.06
N THR A 249 3.20 27.05 1.22
CA THR A 249 3.64 28.41 0.93
C THR A 249 2.54 29.21 0.28
N ALA A 250 1.87 28.68 -0.78
CA ALA A 250 0.74 29.31 -1.43
C ALA A 250 -0.41 29.61 -0.45
N LYS A 251 -0.77 28.64 0.40
CA LYS A 251 -1.83 28.80 1.42
C LYS A 251 -1.49 29.92 2.42
N ARG A 252 -0.26 30.02 2.85
CA ARG A 252 0.19 31.13 3.75
C ARG A 252 0.07 32.48 3.05
N ILE A 253 0.58 32.61 1.83
CA ILE A 253 0.53 33.88 1.08
C ILE A 253 -0.92 34.26 0.74
N LEU A 254 -1.80 33.29 0.41
CA LEU A 254 -3.23 33.51 0.23
C LEU A 254 -3.90 34.05 1.51
N THR A 255 -3.36 33.72 2.67
CA THR A 255 -3.89 34.23 3.96
C THR A 255 -3.61 35.70 4.15
N ASP A 256 -2.44 36.16 3.72
CA ASP A 256 -2.03 37.56 3.85
C ASP A 256 -2.82 38.50 2.90
N GLY A 257 -3.38 37.97 1.80
CA GLY A 257 -4.31 38.69 0.91
C GLY A 257 -3.70 39.85 0.12
N ILE A 258 -2.37 40.01 0.12
CA ILE A 258 -1.67 41.15 -0.46
C ILE A 258 -1.31 40.95 -1.95
N LEU A 259 -1.04 39.68 -2.35
CA LEU A 259 -0.54 39.36 -3.67
C LEU A 259 -1.63 38.86 -4.61
N THR A 260 -1.43 39.10 -5.94
CA THR A 260 -2.30 38.50 -6.98
C THR A 260 -2.04 37.01 -7.10
N LEU A 261 -3.01 36.25 -7.64
CA LEU A 261 -2.89 34.79 -7.79
C LEU A 261 -1.72 34.39 -8.69
N GLU A 262 -1.42 35.21 -9.71
CA GLU A 262 -0.29 35.01 -10.62
C GLU A 262 1.04 35.11 -9.86
N LYS A 263 1.21 36.11 -8.99
CA LYS A 263 2.41 36.26 -8.16
C LYS A 263 2.53 35.17 -7.11
N ILE A 264 1.41 34.72 -6.55
CA ILE A 264 1.41 33.57 -5.62
C ILE A 264 1.86 32.29 -6.34
N ALA A 265 1.37 32.06 -7.56
CA ALA A 265 1.77 30.94 -8.39
C ALA A 265 3.29 30.95 -8.69
N GLU A 266 3.81 32.12 -9.06
CA GLU A 266 5.24 32.34 -9.31
C GLU A 266 6.09 32.06 -8.05
N TYR A 267 5.76 32.66 -6.92
CA TYR A 267 6.54 32.54 -5.68
C TYR A 267 6.45 31.17 -5.01
N ALA A 268 5.30 30.50 -5.14
CA ALA A 268 5.11 29.15 -4.62
C ALA A 268 5.63 28.07 -5.59
N GLY A 269 5.91 28.41 -6.85
CA GLY A 269 6.29 27.44 -7.87
C GLY A 269 5.16 26.49 -8.27
N LEU A 270 3.90 26.96 -8.19
CA LEU A 270 2.70 26.17 -8.52
C LEU A 270 2.02 26.68 -9.79
N PRO A 271 1.32 25.82 -10.54
CA PRO A 271 0.45 26.25 -11.62
C PRO A 271 -0.64 27.18 -11.10
N LEU A 272 -0.98 28.23 -11.89
CA LEU A 272 -2.01 29.20 -11.52
C LEU A 272 -3.37 28.56 -11.20
N ASP A 273 -3.75 27.52 -11.94
CA ASP A 273 -5.03 26.81 -11.73
C ASP A 273 -5.05 26.04 -10.38
N GLU A 274 -3.91 25.57 -9.92
CA GLU A 274 -3.80 24.94 -8.58
C GLU A 274 -3.97 26.01 -7.48
N VAL A 275 -3.38 27.20 -7.64
CA VAL A 275 -3.58 28.31 -6.71
C VAL A 275 -5.03 28.78 -6.68
N LYS A 276 -5.72 28.82 -7.85
CA LYS A 276 -7.16 29.13 -7.90
C LYS A 276 -8.00 28.12 -7.12
N LYS A 277 -7.69 26.82 -7.25
CA LYS A 277 -8.36 25.75 -6.47
C LYS A 277 -8.15 25.92 -4.98
N LEU A 278 -6.90 26.15 -4.54
CA LEU A 278 -6.58 26.40 -3.14
C LEU A 278 -7.33 27.61 -2.55
N LYS A 279 -7.52 28.67 -3.35
CA LYS A 279 -8.34 29.82 -2.96
C LYS A 279 -9.82 29.45 -2.82
N ALA A 280 -10.37 28.69 -3.77
CA ALA A 280 -11.78 28.27 -3.74
C ALA A 280 -12.09 27.35 -2.55
N GLU A 281 -11.20 26.39 -2.22
CA GLU A 281 -11.32 25.50 -1.07
C GLU A 281 -11.32 26.25 0.28
N ARG A 282 -10.72 27.43 0.32
CA ARG A 282 -10.68 28.25 1.54
C ARG A 282 -11.97 29.06 1.72
N THR A 283 -12.72 29.34 0.64
CA THR A 283 -13.95 30.16 0.67
C THR A 283 -15.22 29.32 0.76
N ALA A 284 -15.11 27.98 0.68
CA ALA A 284 -16.18 27.00 0.88
C ALA A 284 -16.20 26.48 2.31
#